data_eb39399886f474a35f6162e8d0b73d23
#
_entry.id   eb39399886f474a35f6162e8d0b73d23
#
_cell.length_a   1.000
_cell.length_b   1.000
_cell.length_c   1.000
_cell.angle_alpha   90.00
_cell.angle_beta   90.00
_cell.angle_gamma   90.00
#
_symmetry.space_group_name_H-M   'P 1'
#
loop_
_entity.id
_entity.type
_entity.pdbx_description
1 polymer ?
#
loop_
_entity_poly.entity_id
_entity_poly.type
_entity_poly.pdbx_seq_one_letter_code
_entity_poly.pdbx_strand_id
1 'polypeptide(L)'
;MRKDYIIKDARRILAEQIRDNGRNTMNENPITNATGLSAVIPKDNDGYCTVYKLDCADGLGLMTVYQVYPGIQLIYNDFEATSCYWDGNIGKNVLEINHCREGREGSVLQSGSCLYLGEGDLSIHTMDNCTSEMSFPLKHYRGISVVLDLELVSENPPGILTESGIDTADFKNKFCADGSCFVMRAKDDIEHIFSELYSVPDRFQKPYFMLKVQELLLFLCMVNVKQEKQRELYTS
;
A
#
# COMPACT_ATOMS: atom_id res chain seq x y z
N MET A 1 -5.82 20.58 10.30
CA MET A 1 -6.16 21.20 9.01
C MET A 1 -5.09 21.01 7.92
N ARG A 2 -4.06 20.14 8.08
CA ARG A 2 -2.98 19.83 7.11
C ARG A 2 -2.95 18.37 6.65
N LYS A 3 -3.96 17.54 7.01
CA LYS A 3 -3.87 16.07 6.95
C LYS A 3 -4.15 15.42 5.57
N ASP A 4 -4.52 16.17 4.53
CA ASP A 4 -4.95 15.59 3.25
C ASP A 4 -4.25 16.22 2.03
N TYR A 5 -3.02 16.70 2.21
CA TYR A 5 -2.34 17.46 1.14
C TYR A 5 -2.01 16.56 -0.06
N ILE A 6 -1.48 15.37 0.17
CA ILE A 6 -1.09 14.42 -0.88
C ILE A 6 -2.31 14.00 -1.72
N ILE A 7 -3.42 13.66 -1.04
CA ILE A 7 -4.67 13.26 -1.70
C ILE A 7 -5.27 14.41 -2.53
N LYS A 8 -5.29 15.62 -1.97
CA LYS A 8 -5.77 16.82 -2.68
C LYS A 8 -4.91 17.15 -3.89
N ASP A 9 -3.60 16.99 -3.77
CA ASP A 9 -2.66 17.23 -4.86
C ASP A 9 -2.84 16.21 -5.99
N ALA A 10 -3.01 14.92 -5.69
CA ALA A 10 -3.29 13.89 -6.68
C ALA A 10 -4.59 14.16 -7.45
N ARG A 11 -5.67 14.56 -6.76
CA ARG A 11 -6.95 14.94 -7.37
C ARG A 11 -6.82 16.19 -8.25
N ARG A 12 -6.01 17.18 -7.83
CA ARG A 12 -5.72 18.38 -8.63
C ARG A 12 -4.96 18.04 -9.91
N ILE A 13 -3.91 17.23 -9.82
CA ILE A 13 -3.10 16.79 -10.96
C ILE A 13 -3.98 16.05 -11.97
N LEU A 14 -4.83 15.13 -11.51
CA LEU A 14 -5.77 14.45 -12.39
C LEU A 14 -6.71 15.43 -13.11
N ALA A 15 -7.24 16.42 -12.40
CA ALA A 15 -8.14 17.43 -12.99
C ALA A 15 -7.43 18.33 -14.02
N GLU A 16 -6.15 18.65 -13.81
CA GLU A 16 -5.34 19.41 -14.76
C GLU A 16 -5.05 18.60 -16.03
N GLN A 17 -4.72 17.31 -15.91
CA GLN A 17 -4.43 16.45 -17.07
C GLN A 17 -5.66 16.05 -17.88
N ILE A 18 -6.83 15.93 -17.26
CA ILE A 18 -8.09 15.75 -18.00
C ILE A 18 -8.36 16.97 -18.92
N ARG A 19 -7.85 18.15 -18.56
CA ARG A 19 -7.93 19.36 -19.40
C ARG A 19 -6.91 19.39 -20.55
N ASP A 20 -5.74 18.74 -20.38
CA ASP A 20 -4.61 18.85 -21.32
C ASP A 20 -4.46 17.72 -22.36
N ASN A 21 -5.37 16.73 -22.38
CA ASN A 21 -5.42 15.60 -23.33
C ASN A 21 -4.05 15.00 -23.75
N GLY A 22 -3.66 13.94 -23.07
CA GLY A 22 -3.05 12.78 -23.72
C GLY A 22 -1.60 12.83 -24.16
N ARG A 23 -0.72 12.25 -23.37
CA ARG A 23 0.39 11.43 -23.89
C ARG A 23 0.79 10.36 -22.86
N ASN A 24 0.61 9.09 -23.25
CA ASN A 24 1.12 7.92 -22.54
C ASN A 24 2.64 7.84 -22.66
N THR A 25 3.33 7.74 -21.53
CA THR A 25 4.68 7.18 -21.47
C THR A 25 4.67 6.07 -20.42
N MET A 26 4.87 4.83 -20.87
CA MET A 26 4.97 3.67 -19.99
C MET A 26 6.39 3.60 -19.44
N ASN A 27 6.52 3.56 -18.10
CA ASN A 27 7.73 3.14 -17.41
C ASN A 27 7.50 1.76 -16.80
N GLU A 28 8.52 0.90 -16.85
CA GLU A 28 8.46 -0.48 -16.32
C GLU A 28 8.48 -0.46 -14.78
N ASN A 29 7.30 -0.41 -14.17
CA ASN A 29 7.07 -0.60 -12.74
C ASN A 29 6.17 -1.84 -12.55
N PRO A 30 6.28 -2.61 -11.45
CA PRO A 30 5.40 -3.77 -11.19
C PRO A 30 3.91 -3.43 -11.32
N ILE A 31 3.53 -2.20 -11.01
CA ILE A 31 2.15 -1.71 -11.10
C ILE A 31 1.76 -1.32 -12.54
N THR A 32 2.70 -1.04 -13.45
CA THR A 32 2.39 -0.52 -14.81
C THR A 32 1.82 -1.57 -15.78
N ASN A 33 1.96 -2.85 -15.50
CA ASN A 33 1.42 -3.93 -16.32
C ASN A 33 0.04 -4.41 -15.86
N ALA A 34 -0.60 -3.67 -14.92
CA ALA A 34 -1.91 -4.01 -14.41
C ALA A 34 -3.02 -3.65 -15.41
N THR A 35 -3.98 -4.54 -15.62
CA THR A 35 -5.28 -4.19 -16.20
C THR A 35 -6.16 -3.55 -15.12
N GLY A 36 -7.09 -2.68 -15.50
CA GLY A 36 -7.90 -1.92 -14.55
C GLY A 36 -7.36 -0.52 -14.24
N LEU A 37 -6.33 -0.06 -14.97
CA LEU A 37 -5.83 1.31 -14.89
C LEU A 37 -6.41 2.16 -16.01
N SER A 38 -7.17 3.21 -15.66
CA SER A 38 -7.72 4.16 -16.63
C SER A 38 -6.80 5.35 -16.93
N ALA A 39 -5.84 5.64 -16.06
CA ALA A 39 -4.80 6.62 -16.34
C ALA A 39 -3.56 6.39 -15.46
N VAL A 40 -2.39 6.73 -16.01
CA VAL A 40 -1.08 6.73 -15.32
C VAL A 40 -0.44 8.09 -15.50
N ILE A 41 -0.14 8.79 -14.41
CA ILE A 41 0.28 10.19 -14.41
C ILE A 41 1.58 10.33 -13.63
N PRO A 42 2.76 10.43 -14.30
CA PRO A 42 4.00 10.80 -13.62
C PRO A 42 3.85 12.18 -12.96
N LYS A 43 4.23 12.31 -11.70
CA LYS A 43 4.21 13.57 -10.96
C LYS A 43 5.56 14.32 -11.05
N ASP A 44 6.60 13.59 -11.35
CA ASP A 44 7.98 14.08 -11.51
C ASP A 44 8.64 13.45 -12.74
N ASN A 45 9.82 13.95 -13.08
CA ASN A 45 10.57 13.52 -14.27
C ASN A 45 11.53 12.35 -13.97
N ASP A 46 11.74 12.00 -12.72
CA ASP A 46 12.67 10.93 -12.27
C ASP A 46 11.95 9.63 -11.89
N GLY A 47 10.61 9.59 -12.03
CA GLY A 47 9.81 8.41 -11.75
C GLY A 47 9.65 8.12 -10.24
N TYR A 48 9.97 9.07 -9.38
CA TYR A 48 9.82 8.91 -7.93
C TYR A 48 8.36 8.86 -7.49
N CYS A 49 7.49 9.63 -8.14
CA CYS A 49 6.07 9.69 -7.81
C CYS A 49 5.18 9.55 -9.06
N THR A 50 4.22 8.62 -8.99
CA THR A 50 3.24 8.39 -10.06
C THR A 50 1.84 8.29 -9.47
N VAL A 51 0.85 8.91 -10.11
CA VAL A 51 -0.56 8.79 -9.76
C VAL A 51 -1.24 7.84 -10.75
N TYR A 52 -1.89 6.82 -10.22
CA TYR A 52 -2.69 5.86 -10.98
C TYR A 52 -4.17 6.11 -10.71
N LYS A 53 -4.95 6.15 -11.76
CA LYS A 53 -6.41 6.14 -11.69
C LYS A 53 -6.91 4.73 -12.04
N LEU A 54 -7.70 4.15 -11.15
CA LEU A 54 -8.26 2.81 -11.32
C LEU A 54 -9.64 2.86 -12.00
N ASP A 55 -9.98 1.75 -12.65
CA ASP A 55 -11.33 1.49 -13.13
C ASP A 55 -12.20 1.03 -11.97
N CYS A 56 -13.20 1.84 -11.63
CA CYS A 56 -14.14 1.59 -10.56
C CYS A 56 -15.55 1.42 -11.09
N ALA A 57 -16.39 0.66 -10.38
CA ALA A 57 -17.79 0.44 -10.75
C ALA A 57 -18.59 1.77 -10.77
N ASP A 58 -18.24 2.67 -9.84
CA ASP A 58 -18.74 4.04 -9.74
C ASP A 58 -17.64 4.94 -9.15
N GLY A 59 -17.82 6.26 -9.18
CA GLY A 59 -16.95 7.19 -8.46
C GLY A 59 -15.52 7.27 -8.97
N LEU A 60 -14.55 7.30 -8.03
CA LEU A 60 -13.12 7.57 -8.30
C LEU A 60 -12.22 6.74 -7.40
N GLY A 61 -11.21 6.09 -8.00
CA GLY A 61 -10.12 5.41 -7.31
C GLY A 61 -8.77 5.96 -7.73
N LEU A 62 -7.97 6.40 -6.77
CA LEU A 62 -6.63 6.93 -7.00
C LEU A 62 -5.62 6.22 -6.10
N MET A 63 -4.46 5.88 -6.69
CA MET A 63 -3.27 5.47 -5.97
C MET A 63 -2.13 6.42 -6.28
N THR A 64 -1.51 7.00 -5.26
CA THR A 64 -0.29 7.80 -5.41
C THR A 64 0.89 6.99 -4.92
N VAL A 65 1.73 6.56 -5.85
CA VAL A 65 2.82 5.61 -5.63
C VAL A 65 4.16 6.34 -5.60
N TYR A 66 4.92 6.12 -4.55
CA TYR A 66 6.28 6.63 -4.37
C TYR A 66 7.29 5.49 -4.37
N GLN A 67 8.36 5.62 -5.16
CA GLN A 67 9.49 4.69 -5.17
C GLN A 67 10.44 5.03 -4.03
N VAL A 68 10.36 4.29 -2.91
CA VAL A 68 11.13 4.62 -1.69
C VAL A 68 12.53 4.00 -1.73
N TYR A 69 12.60 2.72 -2.08
CA TYR A 69 13.83 1.96 -2.30
C TYR A 69 13.68 1.05 -3.52
N PRO A 70 14.75 0.49 -4.09
CA PRO A 70 14.61 -0.60 -5.04
C PRO A 70 13.76 -1.72 -4.44
N GLY A 71 12.66 -2.07 -5.12
CA GLY A 71 11.71 -3.08 -4.65
C GLY A 71 10.76 -2.62 -3.53
N ILE A 72 10.81 -1.36 -3.07
CA ILE A 72 9.89 -0.86 -2.02
C ILE A 72 9.13 0.37 -2.51
N GLN A 73 7.81 0.26 -2.47
CA GLN A 73 6.89 1.33 -2.81
C GLN A 73 6.03 1.73 -1.60
N LEU A 74 5.78 3.04 -1.48
CA LEU A 74 4.80 3.60 -0.55
C LEU A 74 3.62 4.14 -1.36
N ILE A 75 2.40 3.71 -1.04
CA ILE A 75 1.20 4.00 -1.80
C ILE A 75 0.18 4.69 -0.91
N TYR A 76 -0.33 5.83 -1.34
CA TYR A 76 -1.51 6.46 -0.75
C TYR A 76 -2.73 6.07 -1.57
N ASN A 77 -3.66 5.41 -0.93
CA ASN A 77 -4.93 4.95 -1.48
C ASN A 77 -6.03 5.96 -1.16
N ASP A 78 -6.80 6.39 -2.17
CA ASP A 78 -7.95 7.28 -2.05
C ASP A 78 -9.06 6.79 -2.98
N PHE A 79 -10.01 6.06 -2.42
CA PHE A 79 -11.13 5.48 -3.14
C PHE A 79 -12.44 6.10 -2.66
N GLU A 80 -13.22 6.65 -3.58
CA GLU A 80 -14.61 7.09 -3.40
C GLU A 80 -15.48 6.34 -4.40
N ALA A 81 -15.71 5.05 -4.15
CA ALA A 81 -16.39 4.12 -5.03
C ALA A 81 -16.98 2.97 -4.22
N THR A 82 -17.85 2.16 -4.82
CA THR A 82 -18.34 0.90 -4.23
C THR A 82 -17.38 -0.25 -4.44
N SER A 83 -16.73 -0.31 -5.60
CA SER A 83 -15.65 -1.25 -5.89
C SER A 83 -14.76 -0.70 -7.00
N CYS A 84 -13.51 -1.17 -7.01
CA CYS A 84 -12.57 -0.94 -8.11
C CYS A 84 -11.96 -2.28 -8.52
N TYR A 85 -11.63 -2.37 -9.81
CA TYR A 85 -10.98 -3.53 -10.37
C TYR A 85 -9.50 -3.23 -10.61
N TRP A 86 -8.64 -4.15 -10.20
CA TRP A 86 -7.22 -4.08 -10.49
C TRP A 86 -6.65 -5.48 -10.67
N ASP A 87 -6.20 -5.78 -11.88
CA ASP A 87 -5.53 -7.04 -12.21
C ASP A 87 -4.07 -6.74 -12.56
N GLY A 88 -3.28 -6.59 -11.52
CA GLY A 88 -1.84 -6.52 -11.65
C GLY A 88 -1.28 -7.93 -11.80
N ASN A 89 -0.58 -8.20 -12.91
CA ASN A 89 0.26 -9.39 -12.99
C ASN A 89 1.47 -9.19 -12.06
N ILE A 90 1.19 -9.26 -10.75
CA ILE A 90 2.19 -9.04 -9.71
C ILE A 90 2.91 -10.36 -9.46
N GLY A 91 4.24 -10.28 -9.35
CA GLY A 91 5.07 -11.42 -9.04
C GLY A 91 4.64 -12.15 -7.75
N LYS A 92 4.91 -13.45 -7.68
CA LYS A 92 4.51 -14.32 -6.54
C LYS A 92 5.19 -13.97 -5.20
N ASN A 93 6.20 -13.10 -5.22
CA ASN A 93 6.99 -12.72 -4.04
C ASN A 93 6.80 -11.25 -3.69
N VAL A 94 5.62 -10.68 -3.97
CA VAL A 94 5.26 -9.32 -3.60
C VAL A 94 4.38 -9.34 -2.36
N LEU A 95 4.83 -8.67 -1.32
CA LEU A 95 4.13 -8.52 -0.04
C LEU A 95 3.52 -7.12 0.03
N GLU A 96 2.27 -7.04 0.46
CA GLU A 96 1.62 -5.78 0.80
C GLU A 96 1.39 -5.68 2.30
N ILE A 97 1.75 -4.53 2.86
CA ILE A 97 1.40 -4.07 4.21
C ILE A 97 0.42 -2.94 4.03
N ASN A 98 -0.84 -3.14 4.36
CA ASN A 98 -1.91 -2.15 4.13
C ASN A 98 -2.53 -1.69 5.45
N HIS A 99 -2.52 -0.37 5.70
CA HIS A 99 -3.12 0.28 6.86
C HIS A 99 -4.33 1.10 6.45
N CYS A 100 -5.49 0.78 7.02
CA CYS A 100 -6.72 1.53 6.81
C CYS A 100 -6.78 2.74 7.75
N ARG A 101 -6.85 3.94 7.18
CA ARG A 101 -7.04 5.19 7.93
C ARG A 101 -8.51 5.55 8.10
N GLU A 102 -9.29 5.41 7.03
CA GLU A 102 -10.70 5.81 6.97
C GLU A 102 -11.47 4.84 6.07
N GLY A 103 -12.70 4.53 6.44
CA GLY A 103 -13.57 3.71 5.64
C GLY A 103 -13.39 2.21 5.90
N ARG A 104 -13.66 1.41 4.87
CA ARG A 104 -13.52 -0.04 4.91
C ARG A 104 -13.20 -0.61 3.54
N GLU A 105 -12.24 -1.52 3.51
CA GLU A 105 -11.91 -2.34 2.35
C GLU A 105 -12.33 -3.78 2.59
N GLY A 106 -12.85 -4.43 1.55
CA GLY A 106 -13.09 -5.87 1.50
C GLY A 106 -12.42 -6.46 0.28
N SER A 107 -11.66 -7.52 0.49
CA SER A 107 -11.00 -8.29 -0.57
C SER A 107 -11.30 -9.77 -0.40
N VAL A 108 -11.37 -10.49 -1.52
CA VAL A 108 -11.54 -11.95 -1.51
C VAL A 108 -10.17 -12.58 -1.75
N LEU A 109 -9.79 -13.51 -0.88
CA LEU A 109 -8.56 -14.27 -1.02
C LEU A 109 -8.77 -15.45 -2.00
N GLN A 110 -7.68 -15.98 -2.57
CA GLN A 110 -7.72 -17.16 -3.44
C GLN A 110 -8.33 -18.39 -2.74
N SER A 111 -8.25 -18.46 -1.42
CA SER A 111 -8.92 -19.49 -0.60
C SER A 111 -10.45 -19.36 -0.57
N GLY A 112 -11.03 -18.28 -1.09
CA GLY A 112 -12.44 -17.91 -0.95
C GLY A 112 -12.79 -17.24 0.39
N SER A 113 -11.84 -17.05 1.30
CA SER A 113 -12.03 -16.29 2.52
C SER A 113 -12.10 -14.79 2.22
N CYS A 114 -12.88 -14.05 3.00
CA CYS A 114 -12.96 -12.59 2.88
C CYS A 114 -12.02 -11.93 3.89
N LEU A 115 -11.24 -10.98 3.41
CA LEU A 115 -10.47 -10.05 4.22
C LEU A 115 -11.26 -8.75 4.34
N TYR A 116 -11.49 -8.28 5.56
CA TYR A 116 -12.07 -6.96 5.82
C TYR A 116 -11.09 -6.14 6.63
N LEU A 117 -10.80 -4.93 6.14
CA LEU A 117 -9.92 -3.98 6.78
C LEU A 117 -10.71 -2.72 7.12
N GLY A 118 -10.86 -2.43 8.39
CA GLY A 118 -11.53 -1.23 8.91
C GLY A 118 -10.56 -0.19 9.43
N GLU A 119 -11.08 0.97 9.82
CA GLU A 119 -10.27 2.06 10.36
C GLU A 119 -9.39 1.61 11.53
N GLY A 120 -8.07 1.87 11.43
CA GLY A 120 -7.05 1.48 12.39
C GLY A 120 -6.59 0.02 12.28
N ASP A 121 -7.03 -0.73 11.28
CA ASP A 121 -6.52 -2.08 11.02
C ASP A 121 -5.33 -2.05 10.07
N LEU A 122 -4.42 -3.01 10.27
CA LEU A 122 -3.29 -3.28 9.40
C LEU A 122 -3.36 -4.72 8.92
N SER A 123 -3.26 -4.93 7.62
CA SER A 123 -3.11 -6.26 7.03
C SER A 123 -1.73 -6.47 6.41
N ILE A 124 -1.27 -7.72 6.40
CA ILE A 124 -0.08 -8.15 5.67
C ILE A 124 -0.45 -9.41 4.91
N HIS A 125 -0.29 -9.37 3.60
CA HIS A 125 -0.59 -10.50 2.71
C HIS A 125 0.31 -10.48 1.47
N THR A 126 0.38 -11.61 0.77
CA THR A 126 1.01 -11.65 -0.55
C THR A 126 -0.02 -11.21 -1.60
N MET A 127 0.40 -10.37 -2.54
CA MET A 127 -0.52 -9.78 -3.50
C MET A 127 -1.11 -10.80 -4.48
N ASP A 128 -0.42 -11.92 -4.74
CA ASP A 128 -0.94 -13.04 -5.52
C ASP A 128 -2.05 -13.84 -4.82
N ASN A 129 -2.29 -13.57 -3.53
CA ASN A 129 -3.35 -14.24 -2.76
C ASN A 129 -4.70 -13.52 -2.83
N CYS A 130 -4.77 -12.29 -3.31
CA CYS A 130 -6.02 -11.55 -3.46
C CYS A 130 -6.63 -11.72 -4.85
N THR A 131 -7.96 -11.58 -4.94
CA THR A 131 -8.66 -11.43 -6.22
C THR A 131 -8.51 -10.00 -6.74
N SER A 132 -8.80 -9.82 -8.03
CA SER A 132 -8.63 -8.53 -8.71
C SER A 132 -9.67 -7.46 -8.32
N GLU A 133 -10.69 -7.82 -7.57
CA GLU A 133 -11.74 -6.88 -7.14
C GLU A 133 -11.58 -6.47 -5.68
N MET A 134 -11.50 -5.16 -5.47
CA MET A 134 -11.55 -4.52 -4.15
C MET A 134 -12.94 -3.91 -3.95
N SER A 135 -13.59 -4.20 -2.84
CA SER A 135 -14.90 -3.65 -2.47
C SER A 135 -14.78 -2.64 -1.34
N PHE A 136 -15.61 -1.61 -1.39
CA PHE A 136 -15.64 -0.56 -0.38
C PHE A 136 -17.06 -0.41 0.18
N PRO A 137 -17.45 -1.20 1.21
CA PRO A 137 -18.81 -1.23 1.72
C PRO A 137 -19.35 0.13 2.22
N LEU A 138 -18.45 1.01 2.65
CA LEU A 138 -18.80 2.37 3.08
C LEU A 138 -18.69 3.41 1.95
N LYS A 139 -18.46 2.96 0.69
CA LYS A 139 -18.27 3.81 -0.50
C LYS A 139 -17.06 4.74 -0.41
N HIS A 140 -16.18 4.53 0.53
CA HIS A 140 -14.90 5.21 0.64
C HIS A 140 -13.89 4.34 1.35
N TYR A 141 -12.63 4.51 0.97
CA TYR A 141 -11.47 3.94 1.63
C TYR A 141 -10.29 4.88 1.44
N ARG A 142 -9.58 5.13 2.53
CA ARG A 142 -8.28 5.83 2.54
C ARG A 142 -7.31 5.07 3.38
N GLY A 143 -6.14 4.82 2.82
CA GLY A 143 -5.11 4.04 3.49
C GLY A 143 -3.72 4.31 2.96
N ILE A 144 -2.75 3.69 3.60
CA ILE A 144 -1.37 3.64 3.14
C ILE A 144 -0.98 2.18 2.99
N SER A 145 -0.46 1.82 1.80
CA SER A 145 0.17 0.53 1.57
C SER A 145 1.68 0.70 1.42
N VAL A 146 2.43 -0.25 1.95
CA VAL A 146 3.85 -0.46 1.64
C VAL A 146 3.96 -1.78 0.91
N VAL A 147 4.44 -1.73 -0.32
CA VAL A 147 4.60 -2.90 -1.20
C VAL A 147 6.07 -3.26 -1.29
N LEU A 148 6.39 -4.53 -1.05
CA LEU A 148 7.73 -5.08 -1.05
C LEU A 148 7.85 -6.16 -2.13
N ASP A 149 8.64 -5.92 -3.17
CA ASP A 149 9.14 -6.97 -4.04
C ASP A 149 10.31 -7.64 -3.31
N LEU A 150 10.06 -8.81 -2.70
CA LEU A 150 11.01 -9.47 -1.82
C LEU A 150 12.29 -9.91 -2.54
N GLU A 151 12.24 -10.16 -3.86
CA GLU A 151 13.42 -10.50 -4.65
C GLU A 151 14.31 -9.27 -4.84
N LEU A 152 13.73 -8.16 -5.32
CA LEU A 152 14.48 -6.91 -5.51
C LEU A 152 15.02 -6.33 -4.20
N VAL A 153 14.25 -6.44 -3.11
CA VAL A 153 14.69 -5.99 -1.78
C VAL A 153 15.83 -6.84 -1.24
N SER A 154 15.81 -8.16 -1.47
CA SER A 154 16.90 -9.05 -1.04
C SER A 154 18.21 -8.79 -1.79
N GLU A 155 18.11 -8.38 -3.06
CA GLU A 155 19.29 -7.97 -3.86
C GLU A 155 19.85 -6.61 -3.43
N ASN A 156 18.99 -5.69 -2.99
CA ASN A 156 19.35 -4.30 -2.65
C ASN A 156 18.68 -3.87 -1.33
N PRO A 157 18.99 -4.51 -0.19
CA PRO A 157 18.33 -4.22 1.06
C PRO A 157 18.70 -2.81 1.57
N PRO A 158 17.73 -2.07 2.17
CA PRO A 158 18.04 -0.86 2.91
C PRO A 158 19.12 -1.12 3.97
N GLY A 159 20.12 -0.22 4.08
CA GLY A 159 21.31 -0.44 4.92
C GLY A 159 20.98 -0.81 6.37
N ILE A 160 19.95 -0.20 6.96
CA ILE A 160 19.54 -0.51 8.34
C ILE A 160 19.07 -1.96 8.51
N LEU A 161 18.43 -2.55 7.50
CA LEU A 161 18.00 -3.95 7.55
C LEU A 161 19.21 -4.88 7.51
N THR A 162 20.18 -4.58 6.64
CA THR A 162 21.44 -5.32 6.55
C THR A 162 22.22 -5.26 7.86
N GLU A 163 22.38 -4.07 8.44
CA GLU A 163 23.10 -3.86 9.71
C GLU A 163 22.40 -4.56 10.89
N SER A 164 21.08 -4.68 10.83
CA SER A 164 20.27 -5.36 11.85
C SER A 164 20.15 -6.88 11.61
N GLY A 165 20.73 -7.42 10.54
CA GLY A 165 20.63 -8.83 10.18
C GLY A 165 19.21 -9.28 9.81
N ILE A 166 18.39 -8.36 9.31
CA ILE A 166 17.00 -8.62 8.95
C ILE A 166 16.92 -9.06 7.49
N ASP A 167 16.38 -10.26 7.26
CA ASP A 167 16.02 -10.74 5.94
C ASP A 167 14.52 -10.49 5.70
N THR A 168 14.20 -9.68 4.69
CA THR A 168 12.82 -9.38 4.32
C THR A 168 12.07 -10.59 3.75
N ALA A 169 12.77 -11.61 3.25
CA ALA A 169 12.18 -12.87 2.84
C ALA A 169 11.49 -13.60 4.01
N ASP A 170 11.97 -13.39 5.23
CA ASP A 170 11.37 -13.96 6.44
C ASP A 170 9.97 -13.38 6.74
N PHE A 171 9.64 -12.19 6.23
CA PHE A 171 8.30 -11.60 6.43
C PHE A 171 7.20 -12.45 5.79
N LYS A 172 7.43 -13.01 4.59
CA LYS A 172 6.47 -13.90 3.95
C LYS A 172 6.19 -15.12 4.83
N ASN A 173 7.25 -15.76 5.36
CA ASN A 173 7.10 -16.91 6.24
C ASN A 173 6.46 -16.55 7.58
N LYS A 174 6.76 -15.35 8.10
CA LYS A 174 6.26 -14.89 9.40
C LYS A 174 4.77 -14.53 9.36
N PHE A 175 4.33 -13.81 8.33
CA PHE A 175 2.99 -13.22 8.27
C PHE A 175 2.04 -13.95 7.32
N CYS A 176 2.56 -14.59 6.27
CA CYS A 176 1.78 -15.15 5.17
C CYS A 176 2.03 -16.65 4.98
N ALA A 177 2.41 -17.37 6.05
CA ALA A 177 2.59 -18.82 5.98
C ALA A 177 1.31 -19.49 5.45
N ASP A 178 1.46 -20.46 4.54
CA ASP A 178 0.38 -21.23 3.95
C ASP A 178 -0.66 -20.37 3.16
N GLY A 179 -0.24 -19.20 2.63
CA GLY A 179 -1.12 -18.28 1.93
C GLY A 179 -2.12 -17.58 2.84
N SER A 180 -1.86 -17.51 4.14
CA SER A 180 -2.70 -16.76 5.07
C SER A 180 -2.48 -15.24 4.92
N CYS A 181 -3.50 -14.47 5.29
CA CYS A 181 -3.39 -13.04 5.53
C CYS A 181 -3.26 -12.81 7.04
N PHE A 182 -2.34 -11.94 7.44
CA PHE A 182 -2.23 -11.48 8.83
C PHE A 182 -2.93 -10.15 8.98
N VAL A 183 -3.79 -10.02 9.99
CA VAL A 183 -4.46 -8.76 10.34
C VAL A 183 -4.16 -8.45 11.80
N MET A 184 -3.92 -7.20 12.11
CA MET A 184 -3.79 -6.70 13.48
C MET A 184 -4.38 -5.30 13.60
N ARG A 185 -4.77 -4.94 14.83
CA ARG A 185 -5.12 -3.56 15.15
C ARG A 185 -3.85 -2.74 15.26
N ALA A 186 -3.71 -1.70 14.43
CA ALA A 186 -2.65 -0.72 14.63
C ALA A 186 -2.92 0.04 15.93
N LYS A 187 -2.01 -0.12 16.91
CA LYS A 187 -2.09 0.51 18.22
C LYS A 187 -1.04 1.61 18.30
N ASP A 188 -0.98 2.28 19.45
CA ASP A 188 -0.09 3.41 19.74
C ASP A 188 1.36 3.17 19.30
N ASP A 189 1.83 1.93 19.37
CA ASP A 189 3.20 1.54 19.01
C ASP A 189 3.50 1.69 17.51
N ILE A 190 2.50 1.65 16.62
CA ILE A 190 2.67 1.73 15.17
C ILE A 190 1.83 2.85 14.53
N GLU A 191 0.75 3.28 15.17
CA GLU A 191 -0.17 4.30 14.67
C GLU A 191 0.56 5.62 14.35
N HIS A 192 1.57 5.97 15.15
CA HIS A 192 2.37 7.17 14.94
C HIS A 192 3.10 7.17 13.59
N ILE A 193 3.57 6.00 13.10
CA ILE A 193 4.25 5.89 11.80
C ILE A 193 3.32 6.33 10.69
N PHE A 194 2.09 5.80 10.67
CA PHE A 194 1.10 6.12 9.64
C PHE A 194 0.56 7.54 9.78
N SER A 195 0.26 8.00 11.01
CA SER A 195 -0.24 9.36 11.23
C SER A 195 0.75 10.44 10.78
N GLU A 196 2.04 10.21 10.97
CA GLU A 196 3.10 11.10 10.51
C GLU A 196 3.26 11.09 9.00
N LEU A 197 3.15 9.94 8.33
CA LEU A 197 3.20 9.85 6.86
C LEU A 197 2.18 10.76 6.18
N TYR A 198 0.99 10.95 6.75
CA TYR A 198 -0.04 11.85 6.21
C TYR A 198 0.27 13.35 6.40
N SER A 199 1.28 13.71 7.17
CA SER A 199 1.57 15.10 7.52
C SER A 199 2.92 15.63 7.02
N VAL A 200 3.63 14.85 6.19
CA VAL A 200 4.97 15.19 5.69
C VAL A 200 4.90 16.37 4.71
N PRO A 201 5.69 17.44 4.91
CA PRO A 201 5.83 18.52 3.94
C PRO A 201 6.49 18.03 2.64
N ASP A 202 6.02 18.50 1.48
CA ASP A 202 6.44 18.04 0.15
C ASP A 202 7.96 17.98 -0.03
N ARG A 203 8.67 19.04 0.35
CA ARG A 203 10.14 19.14 0.21
C ARG A 203 10.93 18.08 0.99
N PHE A 204 10.29 17.41 1.97
CA PHE A 204 10.91 16.39 2.82
C PHE A 204 10.34 14.99 2.61
N GLN A 205 9.43 14.80 1.65
CA GLN A 205 8.74 13.52 1.45
C GLN A 205 9.72 12.38 1.26
N LYS A 206 10.66 12.50 0.31
CA LYS A 206 11.58 11.40 -0.02
C LYS A 206 12.38 10.90 1.19
N PRO A 207 13.17 11.72 1.92
CA PRO A 207 13.93 11.25 3.07
C PRO A 207 13.03 10.78 4.22
N TYR A 208 11.87 11.41 4.40
CA TYR A 208 10.95 11.06 5.47
C TYR A 208 10.26 9.72 5.21
N PHE A 209 9.84 9.45 3.97
CA PHE A 209 9.27 8.17 3.58
C PHE A 209 10.28 7.04 3.73
N MET A 210 11.54 7.27 3.35
CA MET A 210 12.63 6.32 3.54
C MET A 210 12.79 5.96 5.03
N LEU A 211 12.78 6.95 5.91
CA LEU A 211 12.90 6.75 7.36
C LEU A 211 11.70 5.97 7.92
N LYS A 212 10.47 6.36 7.56
CA LYS A 212 9.25 5.75 8.09
C LYS A 212 9.02 4.33 7.59
N VAL A 213 9.38 4.04 6.36
CA VAL A 213 9.35 2.65 5.85
C VAL A 213 10.34 1.77 6.60
N GLN A 214 11.56 2.25 6.87
CA GLN A 214 12.52 1.50 7.69
C GLN A 214 12.01 1.26 9.11
N GLU A 215 11.44 2.28 9.74
CA GLU A 215 10.84 2.15 11.08
C GLU A 215 9.70 1.12 11.10
N LEU A 216 8.81 1.13 10.09
CA LEU A 216 7.77 0.13 9.93
C LEU A 216 8.33 -1.29 9.82
N LEU A 217 9.35 -1.49 8.97
CA LEU A 217 9.95 -2.81 8.78
C LEU A 217 10.63 -3.31 10.05
N LEU A 218 11.33 -2.44 10.78
CA LEU A 218 11.91 -2.78 12.10
C LEU A 218 10.82 -3.16 13.11
N PHE A 219 9.73 -2.40 13.17
CA PHE A 219 8.60 -2.72 14.05
C PHE A 219 8.04 -4.11 13.71
N LEU A 220 7.81 -4.42 12.43
CA LEU A 220 7.27 -5.71 12.00
C LEU A 220 8.18 -6.88 12.37
N CYS A 221 9.50 -6.68 12.46
CA CYS A 221 10.42 -7.70 12.97
C CYS A 221 10.13 -8.06 14.41
N MET A 222 9.70 -7.11 15.24
CA MET A 222 9.40 -7.29 16.67
C MET A 222 7.99 -7.86 16.92
N VAL A 223 7.07 -7.80 15.96
CA VAL A 223 5.69 -8.29 16.13
C VAL A 223 5.67 -9.79 16.44
N ASN A 224 4.94 -10.16 17.48
CA ASN A 224 4.67 -11.56 17.82
C ASN A 224 3.32 -12.00 17.22
N VAL A 225 3.37 -12.62 16.04
CA VAL A 225 2.18 -13.07 15.30
C VAL A 225 1.24 -13.96 16.12
N LYS A 226 1.78 -14.85 16.96
CA LYS A 226 0.95 -15.73 17.81
C LYS A 226 0.17 -14.96 18.86
N GLN A 227 0.79 -13.96 19.46
CA GLN A 227 0.18 -13.12 20.48
C GLN A 227 -0.92 -12.23 19.90
N GLU A 228 -0.71 -11.65 18.71
CA GLU A 228 -1.71 -10.81 18.04
C GLU A 228 -2.92 -11.64 17.59
N LYS A 229 -2.74 -12.81 17.00
CA LYS A 229 -3.85 -13.73 16.66
C LYS A 229 -4.67 -14.15 17.87
N GLN A 230 -4.07 -14.32 19.04
CA GLN A 230 -4.82 -14.60 20.27
C GLN A 230 -5.65 -13.40 20.73
N ARG A 231 -5.15 -12.17 20.58
CA ARG A 231 -5.89 -10.96 20.98
C ARG A 231 -7.14 -10.74 20.13
N GLU A 232 -7.11 -11.04 18.84
CA GLU A 232 -8.28 -10.94 17.95
C GLU A 232 -9.42 -11.86 18.39
N LEU A 233 -9.11 -13.07 18.86
CA LEU A 233 -10.09 -14.05 19.36
C LEU A 233 -10.82 -13.59 20.65
N TYR A 234 -10.25 -12.65 21.40
CA TYR A 234 -10.84 -12.14 22.64
C TYR A 234 -11.53 -10.78 22.49
N THR A 235 -11.45 -10.13 21.33
CA THR A 235 -12.06 -8.81 21.06
C THR A 235 -13.20 -8.85 20.06
N SER A 236 -13.55 -10.01 19.54
CA SER A 236 -14.68 -10.25 18.59
C SER A 236 -15.97 -10.62 19.28
#